data_fa6033ea47c867ca608f59a16284a0c1
#
_entry.id   fa6033ea47c867ca608f59a16284a0c1
#
_cell.length_a   1.000
_cell.length_b   1.000
_cell.length_c   1.000
_cell.angle_alpha   90.00
_cell.angle_beta   90.00
_cell.angle_gamma   90.00
#
_symmetry.space_group_name_H-M   'P 1'
#
loop_
_entity.id
_entity.type
_entity.pdbx_description
1 polymer ?
#
loop_
_entity_poly.entity_id
_entity_poly.type
_entity_poly.pdbx_seq_one_letter_code
_entity_poly.pdbx_strand_id
1 'polypeptide(L)'
;MKLALTLTGICLLTAGISVFFWLFMPGFSNDFEPPKIIMVKATLENRCTVIDETFVAEAPEQRRRAPFRDGVAIMRLPEGAKIQLAVSSAYPAFRYDDVPQPVAPNVTLIADCSVSPRLRSIFESMKETFKQ
;
A
#
# COMPACT_ATOMS: atom_id res chain seq x y z
N MET A 1 -39.45 47.86 19.90
CA MET A 1 -40.22 46.76 19.31
C MET A 1 -39.59 46.15 18.04
N LYS A 2 -38.86 46.87 17.21
CA LYS A 2 -38.24 46.31 15.99
C LYS A 2 -36.99 45.42 16.26
N LEU A 3 -36.29 45.63 17.33
CA LEU A 3 -35.06 44.84 17.65
C LEU A 3 -35.35 43.41 18.18
N ALA A 4 -36.48 43.22 18.88
CA ALA A 4 -36.88 41.94 19.41
C ALA A 4 -37.31 40.94 18.33
N LEU A 5 -37.94 41.44 17.25
CA LEU A 5 -38.39 40.60 16.14
C LEU A 5 -37.23 40.06 15.31
N THR A 6 -36.15 40.84 15.17
CA THR A 6 -34.96 40.38 14.42
C THR A 6 -34.16 39.31 15.17
N LEU A 7 -34.06 39.40 16.48
CA LEU A 7 -33.36 38.39 17.31
C LEU A 7 -34.07 37.03 17.32
N THR A 8 -35.41 37.03 17.39
CA THR A 8 -36.21 35.80 17.32
C THR A 8 -36.12 35.13 15.95
N GLY A 9 -36.09 35.93 14.86
CA GLY A 9 -35.93 35.38 13.52
C GLY A 9 -34.58 34.66 13.30
N ILE A 10 -33.50 35.22 13.84
CA ILE A 10 -32.13 34.64 13.72
C ILE A 10 -32.01 33.33 14.53
N CYS A 11 -32.59 33.31 15.74
CA CYS A 11 -32.56 32.07 16.55
C CYS A 11 -33.36 30.93 15.91
N LEU A 12 -34.48 31.19 15.28
CA LEU A 12 -35.30 30.17 14.59
C LEU A 12 -34.59 29.64 13.32
N LEU A 13 -33.89 30.50 12.58
CA LEU A 13 -33.11 30.09 11.41
C LEU A 13 -31.91 29.20 11.80
N THR A 14 -31.20 29.55 12.84
CA THR A 14 -30.04 28.75 13.30
C THR A 14 -30.46 27.40 13.86
N ALA A 15 -31.57 27.32 14.60
CA ALA A 15 -32.12 26.07 15.09
C ALA A 15 -32.63 25.17 13.95
N GLY A 16 -33.27 25.74 12.92
CA GLY A 16 -33.72 25.01 11.74
C GLY A 16 -32.58 24.39 10.94
N ILE A 17 -31.47 25.11 10.76
CA ILE A 17 -30.28 24.62 10.06
C ILE A 17 -29.62 23.49 10.84
N SER A 18 -29.53 23.59 12.17
CA SER A 18 -28.94 22.55 13.00
C SER A 18 -29.74 21.24 12.96
N VAL A 19 -31.07 21.32 13.00
CA VAL A 19 -31.96 20.15 12.93
C VAL A 19 -31.90 19.52 11.51
N PHE A 20 -31.85 20.35 10.48
CA PHE A 20 -31.76 19.87 9.10
C PHE A 20 -30.42 19.12 8.88
N PHE A 21 -29.32 19.64 9.42
CA PHE A 21 -28.00 18.98 9.32
C PHE A 21 -27.97 17.64 10.05
N TRP A 22 -28.69 17.51 11.16
CA TRP A 22 -28.80 16.25 11.92
C TRP A 22 -29.70 15.21 11.24
N LEU A 23 -30.76 15.64 10.55
CA LEU A 23 -31.73 14.76 9.90
C LEU A 23 -31.30 14.32 8.50
N PHE A 24 -30.51 15.14 7.80
CA PHE A 24 -30.11 14.89 6.41
C PHE A 24 -28.65 14.44 6.22
N MET A 25 -27.85 14.37 7.29
CA MET A 25 -26.60 13.61 7.25
C MET A 25 -26.83 12.22 7.86
N PRO A 26 -27.29 11.23 7.06
CA PRO A 26 -27.36 9.87 7.53
C PRO A 26 -25.94 9.40 7.80
N GLY A 27 -25.64 9.25 9.09
CA GLY A 27 -24.60 8.34 9.54
C GLY A 27 -23.26 8.43 8.81
N PHE A 28 -22.47 9.48 9.04
CA PHE A 28 -21.05 9.29 9.16
C PHE A 28 -20.76 8.51 10.46
N SER A 29 -21.34 7.34 10.60
CA SER A 29 -20.73 6.30 11.39
C SER A 29 -19.46 5.95 10.64
N ASN A 30 -18.38 6.69 10.91
CA ASN A 30 -17.07 6.22 10.66
C ASN A 30 -16.87 4.98 11.55
N ASP A 31 -17.39 3.85 11.12
CA ASP A 31 -16.89 2.54 11.52
C ASP A 31 -15.48 2.42 10.92
N PHE A 32 -14.61 3.32 11.35
CA PHE A 32 -13.18 3.23 11.13
C PHE A 32 -12.69 2.15 12.09
N GLU A 33 -13.05 0.91 11.77
CA GLU A 33 -12.39 -0.21 12.39
C GLU A 33 -10.89 -0.10 12.01
N PRO A 34 -10.01 0.12 12.99
CA PRO A 34 -8.60 0.31 12.69
C PRO A 34 -8.10 -0.93 11.94
N PRO A 35 -7.34 -0.77 10.85
CA PRO A 35 -6.87 -1.90 10.07
C PRO A 35 -6.10 -2.87 10.96
N LYS A 36 -6.46 -4.14 10.88
CA LYS A 36 -5.79 -5.21 11.64
C LYS A 36 -4.31 -5.25 11.23
N ILE A 37 -3.43 -5.07 12.21
CA ILE A 37 -1.98 -5.14 11.99
C ILE A 37 -1.54 -6.59 12.13
N ILE A 38 -0.87 -7.10 11.11
CA ILE A 38 -0.28 -8.44 11.10
C ILE A 38 1.25 -8.36 11.05
N MET A 39 1.90 -9.36 11.61
CA MET A 39 3.34 -9.54 11.48
C MET A 39 3.61 -10.30 10.19
N VAL A 40 4.42 -9.72 9.32
CA VAL A 40 4.81 -10.28 8.02
C VAL A 40 6.24 -10.74 8.09
N LYS A 41 6.47 -12.00 7.74
CA LYS A 41 7.79 -12.58 7.50
C LYS A 41 8.00 -12.66 6.00
N ALA A 42 8.82 -11.78 5.46
CA ALA A 42 9.21 -11.80 4.05
C ALA A 42 10.50 -12.59 3.89
N THR A 43 10.50 -13.59 3.03
CA THR A 43 11.69 -14.37 2.65
C THR A 43 12.16 -13.91 1.28
N LEU A 44 13.46 -13.65 1.15
CA LEU A 44 14.08 -13.26 -0.12
C LEU A 44 14.52 -14.50 -0.89
N GLU A 45 14.06 -14.62 -2.14
CA GLU A 45 14.63 -15.53 -3.13
C GLU A 45 15.47 -14.69 -4.12
N ASN A 46 16.77 -14.67 -3.91
CA ASN A 46 17.68 -13.88 -4.73
C ASN A 46 18.21 -14.71 -5.91
N ARG A 47 17.75 -14.35 -7.12
CA ARG A 47 18.23 -14.92 -8.39
C ARG A 47 19.20 -13.98 -9.12
N CYS A 48 19.63 -12.92 -8.44
CA CYS A 48 20.61 -11.97 -8.93
C CYS A 48 22.02 -12.36 -8.47
N THR A 49 23.05 -11.78 -9.10
CA THR A 49 24.45 -11.97 -8.71
C THR A 49 24.89 -11.04 -7.56
N VAL A 50 23.98 -10.24 -7.04
CA VAL A 50 24.24 -9.32 -5.93
C VAL A 50 23.93 -9.97 -4.60
N ILE A 51 24.53 -9.46 -3.52
CA ILE A 51 24.31 -9.94 -2.16
C ILE A 51 22.91 -9.58 -1.65
N ASP A 52 22.36 -10.36 -0.74
CA ASP A 52 21.00 -10.20 -0.21
C ASP A 52 20.77 -8.85 0.49
N GLU A 53 21.82 -8.30 1.13
CA GLU A 53 21.79 -7.00 1.80
C GLU A 53 21.56 -5.83 0.84
N THR A 54 21.70 -6.06 -0.46
CA THR A 54 21.36 -5.08 -1.50
C THR A 54 19.86 -4.81 -1.53
N PHE A 55 19.05 -5.76 -1.12
CA PHE A 55 17.60 -5.65 -1.12
C PHE A 55 17.04 -5.29 0.24
N VAL A 56 15.88 -4.63 0.21
CA VAL A 56 15.03 -4.37 1.38
C VAL A 56 13.59 -4.71 1.02
N ALA A 57 12.85 -5.22 1.99
CA ALA A 57 11.41 -5.34 1.86
C ALA A 57 10.78 -3.95 2.08
N GLU A 58 9.94 -3.51 1.16
CA GLU A 58 9.29 -2.21 1.20
C GLU A 58 7.77 -2.33 1.15
N ALA A 59 7.09 -1.59 2.02
CA ALA A 59 5.66 -1.35 1.94
C ALA A 59 5.44 0.14 1.59
N PRO A 60 5.29 0.48 0.30
CA PRO A 60 5.34 1.87 -0.16
C PRO A 60 4.21 2.73 0.40
N GLU A 61 3.01 2.18 0.52
CA GLU A 61 1.84 2.89 1.07
C GLU A 61 2.04 3.30 2.53
N GLN A 62 2.73 2.47 3.32
CA GLN A 62 3.04 2.71 4.72
C GLN A 62 4.39 3.40 4.92
N ARG A 63 5.15 3.62 3.85
CA ARG A 63 6.52 4.18 3.87
C ARG A 63 7.44 3.42 4.82
N ARG A 64 7.28 2.09 4.88
CA ARG A 64 8.08 1.22 5.75
C ARG A 64 9.03 0.38 4.92
N ARG A 65 10.24 0.22 5.45
CA ARG A 65 11.29 -0.63 4.88
C ARG A 65 11.90 -1.50 5.96
N ALA A 66 12.24 -2.73 5.61
CA ALA A 66 12.98 -3.63 6.49
C ALA A 66 14.10 -4.31 5.71
N PRO A 67 15.34 -4.29 6.24
CA PRO A 67 16.45 -5.00 5.62
C PRO A 67 16.27 -6.52 5.77
N PHE A 68 16.77 -7.27 4.80
CA PHE A 68 16.88 -8.71 4.93
C PHE A 68 18.09 -9.05 5.81
N ARG A 69 17.89 -9.96 6.77
CA ARG A 69 18.92 -10.58 7.59
C ARG A 69 18.78 -12.07 7.42
N ASP A 70 19.82 -12.73 6.97
CA ASP A 70 19.81 -14.16 6.65
C ASP A 70 18.65 -14.53 5.69
N GLY A 71 18.39 -13.69 4.71
CA GLY A 71 17.32 -13.86 3.72
C GLY A 71 15.89 -13.62 4.25
N VAL A 72 15.74 -13.07 5.45
CA VAL A 72 14.43 -12.83 6.07
C VAL A 72 14.30 -11.35 6.51
N ALA A 73 13.17 -10.74 6.20
CA ALA A 73 12.77 -9.44 6.73
C ALA A 73 11.45 -9.58 7.51
N ILE A 74 11.36 -8.89 8.64
CA ILE A 74 10.15 -8.90 9.49
C ILE A 74 9.64 -7.48 9.62
N MET A 75 8.35 -7.30 9.37
CA MET A 75 7.67 -6.01 9.55
C MET A 75 6.23 -6.18 9.98
N ARG A 76 5.67 -5.13 10.59
CA ARG A 76 4.25 -5.08 10.97
C ARG A 76 3.53 -4.21 9.98
N LEU A 77 2.54 -4.76 9.29
CA LEU A 77 1.78 -4.08 8.25
C LEU A 77 0.29 -4.28 8.44
N PRO A 78 -0.54 -3.33 8.00
CA PRO A 78 -1.98 -3.52 7.99
C PRO A 78 -2.37 -4.61 6.99
N GLU A 79 -3.39 -5.36 7.32
CA GLU A 79 -4.00 -6.34 6.41
C GLU A 79 -4.48 -5.63 5.12
N GLY A 80 -4.22 -6.22 3.97
CA GLY A 80 -4.55 -5.63 2.66
C GLY A 80 -3.47 -4.69 2.08
N ALA A 81 -2.41 -4.36 2.83
CA ALA A 81 -1.28 -3.63 2.28
C ALA A 81 -0.53 -4.45 1.21
N LYS A 82 0.32 -3.77 0.46
CA LYS A 82 1.22 -4.42 -0.51
C LYS A 82 2.65 -4.35 -0.03
N ILE A 83 3.40 -5.40 -0.30
CA ILE A 83 4.83 -5.51 -0.04
C ILE A 83 5.57 -5.81 -1.34
N GLN A 84 6.72 -5.20 -1.53
CA GLN A 84 7.57 -5.36 -2.70
C GLN A 84 9.04 -5.33 -2.31
N LEU A 85 9.91 -5.69 -3.25
CA LEU A 85 11.35 -5.47 -3.12
C LEU A 85 11.71 -4.02 -3.46
N ALA A 86 12.73 -3.53 -2.79
CA ALA A 86 13.42 -2.30 -3.17
C ALA A 86 14.93 -2.47 -3.01
N VAL A 87 15.70 -1.64 -3.69
CA VAL A 87 17.14 -1.60 -3.49
C VAL A 87 17.45 -0.72 -2.28
N SER A 88 18.31 -1.20 -1.41
CA SER A 88 18.81 -0.42 -0.28
C SER A 88 19.52 0.84 -0.78
N SER A 89 19.32 1.96 -0.09
CA SER A 89 19.97 3.23 -0.43
C SER A 89 21.51 3.21 -0.31
N ALA A 90 22.06 2.18 0.34
CA ALA A 90 23.50 1.97 0.46
C ALA A 90 24.15 1.44 -0.83
N TYR A 91 23.33 0.97 -1.79
CA TYR A 91 23.81 0.34 -3.02
C TYR A 91 23.33 1.12 -4.25
N PRO A 92 24.09 1.09 -5.36
CA PRO A 92 23.66 1.73 -6.59
C PRO A 92 22.38 1.06 -7.13
N ALA A 93 21.50 1.86 -7.70
CA ALA A 93 20.30 1.34 -8.34
C ALA A 93 20.66 0.45 -9.53
N PHE A 94 20.02 -0.71 -9.63
CA PHE A 94 20.12 -1.63 -10.75
C PHE A 94 18.73 -2.15 -11.12
N ARG A 95 18.63 -2.79 -12.27
CA ARG A 95 17.36 -3.33 -12.77
C ARG A 95 17.18 -4.76 -12.33
N TYR A 96 16.05 -5.03 -11.75
CA TYR A 96 15.55 -6.36 -11.39
C TYR A 96 14.04 -6.40 -11.64
N ASP A 97 13.50 -7.58 -11.72
CA ASP A 97 12.06 -7.79 -11.83
C ASP A 97 11.50 -8.14 -10.45
N ASP A 98 10.41 -7.50 -10.10
CA ASP A 98 9.71 -7.71 -8.85
C ASP A 98 8.20 -7.55 -9.08
N VAL A 99 7.42 -8.32 -8.36
CA VAL A 99 5.96 -8.25 -8.40
C VAL A 99 5.45 -7.91 -7.01
N PRO A 100 4.81 -6.74 -6.83
CA PRO A 100 4.18 -6.40 -5.57
C PRO A 100 3.16 -7.46 -5.16
N GLN A 101 3.25 -7.93 -3.92
CA GLN A 101 2.40 -8.98 -3.38
C GLN A 101 1.51 -8.46 -2.25
N PRO A 102 0.30 -9.01 -2.09
CA PRO A 102 -0.52 -8.70 -0.94
C PRO A 102 0.15 -9.22 0.34
N VAL A 103 -0.01 -8.46 1.41
CA VAL A 103 0.53 -8.81 2.72
C VAL A 103 -0.12 -10.08 3.26
N ALA A 104 0.72 -11.04 3.63
CA ALA A 104 0.36 -12.28 4.30
C ALA A 104 1.39 -12.57 5.42
N PRO A 105 1.09 -13.44 6.39
CA PRO A 105 2.03 -13.78 7.47
C PRO A 105 3.38 -14.28 6.97
N ASN A 106 3.39 -15.02 5.85
CA ASN A 106 4.60 -15.46 5.16
C ASN A 106 4.49 -15.07 3.68
N VAL A 107 5.46 -14.31 3.18
CA VAL A 107 5.54 -13.86 1.78
C VAL A 107 6.94 -14.17 1.27
N THR A 108 7.04 -14.68 0.04
CA THR A 108 8.32 -14.84 -0.65
C THR A 108 8.47 -13.74 -1.70
N LEU A 109 9.50 -12.92 -1.56
CA LEU A 109 9.85 -11.88 -2.51
C LEU A 109 10.99 -12.38 -3.38
N ILE A 110 10.80 -12.35 -4.69
CA ILE A 110 11.75 -12.90 -5.67
C ILE A 110 12.43 -11.73 -6.39
N ALA A 111 13.75 -11.66 -6.27
CA ALA A 111 14.58 -10.76 -7.05
C ALA A 111 15.06 -11.50 -8.27
N ASP A 112 14.54 -11.19 -9.46
CA ASP A 112 14.95 -11.82 -10.72
C ASP A 112 15.68 -10.81 -11.61
N CYS A 113 16.94 -11.08 -11.88
CA CYS A 113 17.79 -10.29 -12.78
C CYS A 113 18.03 -10.98 -14.12
N SER A 114 17.46 -12.17 -14.33
CA SER A 114 17.76 -13.01 -15.49
C SER A 114 17.15 -12.49 -16.79
N VAL A 115 16.05 -11.73 -16.70
CA VAL A 115 15.36 -11.23 -17.89
C VAL A 115 14.92 -9.79 -17.67
N SER A 116 15.32 -8.89 -18.58
CA SER A 116 14.79 -7.53 -18.55
C SER A 116 13.28 -7.55 -18.83
N PRO A 117 12.47 -6.67 -18.21
CA PRO A 117 11.01 -6.59 -18.44
C PRO A 117 10.65 -6.48 -19.93
N ARG A 118 11.52 -5.82 -20.73
CA ARG A 118 11.39 -5.73 -22.19
C ARG A 118 11.53 -7.08 -22.90
N LEU A 119 12.48 -7.90 -22.48
CA LEU A 119 12.68 -9.22 -23.07
C LEU A 119 11.54 -10.16 -22.71
N ARG A 120 11.02 -10.08 -21.47
CA ARG A 120 9.87 -10.88 -21.06
C ARG A 120 8.63 -10.56 -21.90
N SER A 121 8.30 -9.30 -22.13
CA SER A 121 7.16 -8.91 -22.99
C SER A 121 7.32 -9.36 -24.44
N ILE A 122 8.55 -9.35 -24.95
CA ILE A 122 8.88 -9.86 -26.30
C ILE A 122 8.70 -11.39 -26.35
N PHE A 123 9.19 -12.11 -25.35
CA PHE A 123 9.01 -13.57 -25.28
C PHE A 123 7.55 -13.98 -25.12
N GLU A 124 6.77 -13.25 -24.35
CA GLU A 124 5.33 -13.51 -24.22
C GLU A 124 4.57 -13.26 -25.52
N SER A 125 4.85 -12.16 -26.22
CA SER A 125 4.24 -11.87 -27.52
C SER A 125 4.66 -12.88 -28.60
N MET A 126 5.91 -13.33 -28.60
CA MET A 126 6.37 -14.41 -29.49
C MET A 126 5.67 -15.73 -29.20
N LYS A 127 5.48 -16.09 -27.92
CA LYS A 127 4.80 -17.32 -27.51
C LYS A 127 3.34 -17.37 -27.92
N GLU A 128 2.65 -16.23 -27.95
CA GLU A 128 1.29 -16.13 -28.49
C GLU A 128 1.24 -16.30 -30.00
N THR A 129 2.22 -15.74 -30.70
CA THR A 129 2.32 -15.86 -32.18
C THR A 129 2.59 -17.30 -32.63
N PHE A 130 3.31 -18.10 -31.85
CA PHE A 130 3.60 -19.51 -32.17
C PHE A 130 2.50 -20.49 -31.75
N LYS A 131 1.43 -20.01 -31.08
CA LYS A 131 0.28 -20.85 -30.72
C LYS A 131 -0.84 -20.84 -31.76
N GLN A 132 -0.69 -20.08 -32.84
CA GLN A 132 -1.58 -20.11 -34.02
C GLN A 132 -1.00 -21.05 -35.08
#